data_122b20e0462fe6ef307d61124413cf74
#
_entry.id   122b20e0462fe6ef307d61124413cf74
#
_cell.length_a   1.000
_cell.length_b   1.000
_cell.length_c   1.000
_cell.angle_alpha   90.00
_cell.angle_beta   90.00
_cell.angle_gamma   90.00
#
_symmetry.space_group_name_H-M   'P 1'
#
loop_
_entity.id
_entity.type
_entity.pdbx_description
1 polymer ?
#
loop_
_entity_poly.entity_id
_entity_poly.type
_entity_poly.pdbx_seq_one_letter_code
_entity_poly.pdbx_strand_id
1 'polypeptide(L)'
;MVTVRRENDSMGAIDVPADKLWGAQTQRSLEHFRISTEKMPVSLIHALALTKRAAAKVNQDLGLLAEDKARAIMQAADEVLADKHRDEFPLAIWQTGSGTQSNMNMNEVLANRASELLGGVRGMERKVHPNDDVNKSQSSNDVFPTAMHVAALLALRNSLIXQLNVLTKTLSDKSHAFADIVKIGRTHLQDATPLTLGQEISGWVAMLEHNLRHIENSLPHVAELALGGTAVGTGLNTHPEYARRVADELRDITCAPFVTAPNKFEALATCDALVHAHGALKGLAASLMKIANDVRWLASGPRCGIGEISIPENEPGSSIMPGKVNPTQCEALTMLCCQVMGNDVAINMGGASGNFELNVYRPMVIHNFLQSVRLLADGMESFNEHCATGIEPNRERIDQLLNESLMLVTALNTHIGYDKAAEIAKKAHKEGLTLKASALALGYLTEAEFDSWVRPELMVGSMRPGS
;
A
#
# COMPACT_ATOMS: atom_id res chain seq x y z
N MET A 1 -14.27 -26.23 33.35
CA MET A 1 -15.33 -26.03 32.40
C MET A 1 -15.46 -24.54 32.15
N VAL A 2 -15.57 -24.13 30.87
CA VAL A 2 -15.78 -22.74 30.54
C VAL A 2 -17.23 -22.38 30.91
N THR A 3 -17.43 -21.31 31.68
CA THR A 3 -18.78 -20.84 32.02
C THR A 3 -19.39 -20.24 30.76
N VAL A 4 -20.64 -20.63 30.48
CA VAL A 4 -21.38 -20.12 29.31
C VAL A 4 -22.59 -19.33 29.74
N ARG A 5 -23.05 -18.42 28.85
CA ARG A 5 -24.35 -17.79 28.98
C ARG A 5 -25.18 -18.13 27.73
N ARG A 6 -26.48 -18.20 27.92
CA ARG A 6 -27.38 -18.49 26.81
C ARG A 6 -27.72 -17.19 26.08
N GLU A 7 -27.54 -17.18 24.77
CA GLU A 7 -27.91 -16.07 23.92
C GLU A 7 -28.92 -16.56 22.89
N ASN A 8 -29.65 -15.64 22.30
CA ASN A 8 -30.68 -15.97 21.33
C ASN A 8 -30.60 -15.06 20.11
N ASP A 9 -30.90 -15.62 18.94
CA ASP A 9 -31.10 -14.85 17.73
C ASP A 9 -32.27 -15.45 16.96
N SER A 10 -32.50 -15.02 15.72
CA SER A 10 -33.67 -15.51 14.94
C SER A 10 -33.57 -17.01 14.64
N MET A 11 -32.41 -17.63 14.82
CA MET A 11 -32.21 -19.08 14.60
C MET A 11 -32.38 -19.87 15.89
N GLY A 12 -32.62 -19.21 17.04
CA GLY A 12 -32.77 -19.88 18.30
C GLY A 12 -31.64 -19.64 19.27
N ALA A 13 -31.61 -20.44 20.32
CA ALA A 13 -30.66 -20.29 21.42
C ALA A 13 -29.31 -20.92 21.09
N ILE A 14 -28.25 -20.34 21.62
CA ILE A 14 -26.89 -20.86 21.49
C ILE A 14 -26.09 -20.45 22.72
N ASP A 15 -25.14 -21.29 23.14
CA ASP A 15 -24.26 -21.00 24.26
C ASP A 15 -23.06 -20.18 23.81
N VAL A 16 -22.74 -19.11 24.54
CA VAL A 16 -21.61 -18.21 24.26
C VAL A 16 -20.74 -18.18 25.53
N PRO A 17 -19.41 -18.16 25.43
CA PRO A 17 -18.57 -18.04 26.64
C PRO A 17 -18.99 -16.82 27.45
N ALA A 18 -19.23 -17.02 28.75
CA ALA A 18 -19.84 -15.99 29.61
C ALA A 18 -18.97 -14.74 29.75
N ASP A 19 -17.64 -14.91 29.62
CA ASP A 19 -16.69 -13.79 29.77
C ASP A 19 -16.55 -12.93 28.50
N LYS A 20 -17.16 -13.36 27.38
CA LYS A 20 -17.02 -12.64 26.11
C LYS A 20 -18.17 -11.66 25.91
N LEU A 21 -17.87 -10.57 25.22
CA LEU A 21 -18.86 -9.55 24.86
C LEU A 21 -19.65 -9.92 23.59
N TRP A 22 -19.10 -10.77 22.74
CA TRP A 22 -19.83 -11.13 21.51
C TRP A 22 -21.10 -11.94 21.86
N GLY A 23 -21.98 -12.07 20.88
CA GLY A 23 -23.26 -12.73 21.08
C GLY A 23 -23.49 -13.92 20.17
N ALA A 24 -24.77 -14.19 19.92
CA ALA A 24 -25.19 -15.42 19.23
C ALA A 24 -24.68 -15.50 17.79
N GLN A 25 -24.76 -14.42 17.03
CA GLN A 25 -24.39 -14.48 15.61
C GLN A 25 -22.88 -14.66 15.45
N THR A 26 -22.08 -14.01 16.27
CA THR A 26 -20.64 -14.22 16.26
C THR A 26 -20.29 -15.66 16.61
N GLN A 27 -20.98 -16.20 17.63
CA GLN A 27 -20.71 -17.58 18.05
C GLN A 27 -21.05 -18.56 16.93
N ARG A 28 -22.15 -18.36 16.22
CA ARG A 28 -22.48 -19.23 15.06
C ARG A 28 -21.40 -19.15 13.99
N SER A 29 -20.93 -17.96 13.70
CA SER A 29 -19.87 -17.79 12.69
C SER A 29 -18.59 -18.53 13.10
N LEU A 30 -18.20 -18.46 14.37
CA LEU A 30 -17.04 -19.19 14.88
C LEU A 30 -17.20 -20.70 14.70
N GLU A 31 -18.40 -21.21 14.85
CA GLU A 31 -18.66 -22.64 14.70
C GLU A 31 -18.71 -23.09 13.23
N HIS A 32 -19.23 -22.25 12.34
CA HIS A 32 -19.48 -22.61 10.96
C HIS A 32 -18.34 -22.28 10.00
N PHE A 33 -17.51 -21.28 10.32
CA PHE A 33 -16.46 -20.82 9.40
C PHE A 33 -15.06 -21.00 9.99
N ARG A 34 -14.72 -22.25 10.25
CA ARG A 34 -13.38 -22.64 10.77
C ARG A 34 -12.44 -22.83 9.58
N ILE A 35 -12.16 -21.73 8.88
CA ILE A 35 -11.42 -21.75 7.61
C ILE A 35 -10.18 -20.90 7.79
N SER A 36 -9.02 -21.56 7.74
CA SER A 36 -7.69 -20.92 7.80
C SER A 36 -7.50 -20.12 9.10
N THR A 37 -6.51 -19.25 9.11
CA THR A 37 -6.13 -18.51 10.31
C THR A 37 -6.28 -17.00 10.18
N GLU A 38 -6.52 -16.50 8.96
CA GLU A 38 -6.64 -15.05 8.77
C GLU A 38 -7.91 -14.53 9.42
N LYS A 39 -7.76 -13.51 10.24
CA LYS A 39 -8.86 -12.85 10.93
C LYS A 39 -9.13 -11.49 10.30
N MET A 40 -10.30 -10.94 10.59
CA MET A 40 -10.65 -9.61 10.12
C MET A 40 -9.59 -8.60 10.59
N PRO A 41 -9.07 -7.75 9.68
CA PRO A 41 -8.00 -6.82 10.05
C PRO A 41 -8.40 -5.84 11.15
N VAL A 42 -7.46 -5.51 12.02
CA VAL A 42 -7.72 -4.55 13.12
C VAL A 42 -8.20 -3.20 12.57
N SER A 43 -7.61 -2.73 11.47
CA SER A 43 -8.04 -1.45 10.88
C SER A 43 -9.48 -1.50 10.38
N LEU A 44 -9.95 -2.66 9.92
CA LEU A 44 -11.39 -2.79 9.57
C LEU A 44 -12.25 -2.80 10.82
N ILE A 45 -11.82 -3.47 11.88
CA ILE A 45 -12.56 -3.46 13.16
C ILE A 45 -12.66 -2.02 13.66
N HIS A 46 -11.58 -1.26 13.62
CA HIS A 46 -11.61 0.16 14.01
C HIS A 46 -12.56 0.96 13.14
N ALA A 47 -12.56 0.70 11.82
CA ALA A 47 -13.46 1.40 10.90
C ALA A 47 -14.93 1.09 11.19
N LEU A 48 -15.22 -0.18 11.54
CA LEU A 48 -16.58 -0.54 11.98
C LEU A 48 -16.96 0.23 13.25
N ALA A 49 -16.06 0.30 14.23
CA ALA A 49 -16.31 1.03 15.47
C ALA A 49 -16.55 2.51 15.20
N LEU A 50 -15.73 3.13 14.32
CA LEU A 50 -15.93 4.53 13.93
C LEU A 50 -17.30 4.73 13.28
N THR A 51 -17.69 3.80 12.40
CA THR A 51 -18.99 3.87 11.72
C THR A 51 -20.15 3.77 12.72
N LYS A 52 -20.06 2.84 13.67
CA LYS A 52 -21.09 2.68 14.68
C LYS A 52 -21.16 3.90 15.62
N ARG A 53 -20.01 4.46 15.96
CA ARG A 53 -19.95 5.67 16.77
C ARG A 53 -20.65 6.83 16.07
N ALA A 54 -20.34 7.03 14.79
CA ALA A 54 -20.95 8.08 13.98
C ALA A 54 -22.46 7.85 13.84
N ALA A 55 -22.87 6.61 13.59
CA ALA A 55 -24.28 6.27 13.45
C ALA A 55 -25.05 6.55 14.74
N ALA A 56 -24.50 6.19 15.89
CA ALA A 56 -25.15 6.45 17.18
C ALA A 56 -25.35 7.94 17.41
N LYS A 57 -24.31 8.73 17.12
CA LYS A 57 -24.40 10.20 17.27
C LYS A 57 -25.51 10.78 16.37
N VAL A 58 -25.51 10.39 15.10
CA VAL A 58 -26.47 10.92 14.13
C VAL A 58 -27.88 10.45 14.47
N ASN A 59 -28.08 9.19 14.86
CA ASN A 59 -29.40 8.70 15.26
C ASN A 59 -29.91 9.45 16.49
N GLN A 60 -29.03 9.78 17.44
CA GLN A 60 -29.41 10.62 18.58
C GLN A 60 -29.86 12.01 18.12
N ASP A 61 -29.04 12.65 17.27
CA ASP A 61 -29.32 14.02 16.79
C ASP A 61 -30.63 14.10 16.01
N LEU A 62 -30.98 13.01 15.33
CA LEU A 62 -32.25 12.93 14.58
C LEU A 62 -33.45 12.49 15.45
N GLY A 63 -33.22 12.28 16.74
CA GLY A 63 -34.26 11.87 17.65
C GLY A 63 -34.70 10.42 17.55
N LEU A 64 -33.87 9.58 16.93
CA LEU A 64 -34.21 8.17 16.67
C LEU A 64 -33.62 7.20 17.71
N LEU A 65 -32.65 7.67 18.51
CA LEU A 65 -32.01 6.86 19.54
C LEU A 65 -31.88 7.69 20.81
N ALA A 66 -32.26 7.10 21.93
CA ALA A 66 -32.23 7.79 23.23
C ALA A 66 -30.81 8.20 23.58
N GLU A 67 -30.66 9.36 24.20
CA GLU A 67 -29.38 9.97 24.52
C GLU A 67 -28.47 9.05 25.34
N ASP A 68 -29.03 8.39 26.37
CA ASP A 68 -28.25 7.52 27.25
C ASP A 68 -27.69 6.32 26.50
N LYS A 69 -28.50 5.71 25.62
CA LYS A 69 -28.04 4.59 24.79
C LYS A 69 -26.99 5.05 23.80
N ALA A 70 -27.22 6.18 23.13
CA ALA A 70 -26.26 6.70 22.16
C ALA A 70 -24.92 6.96 22.82
N ARG A 71 -24.90 7.59 23.99
CA ARG A 71 -23.69 7.90 24.73
C ARG A 71 -22.96 6.61 25.12
N ALA A 72 -23.69 5.61 25.59
CA ALA A 72 -23.09 4.33 25.98
C ALA A 72 -22.48 3.59 24.78
N ILE A 73 -23.19 3.61 23.63
CA ILE A 73 -22.66 3.00 22.39
C ILE A 73 -21.38 3.72 21.95
N MET A 74 -21.38 5.04 21.96
CA MET A 74 -20.22 5.84 21.57
C MET A 74 -19.02 5.54 22.49
N GLN A 75 -19.27 5.45 23.80
CA GLN A 75 -18.20 5.12 24.76
C GLN A 75 -17.67 3.70 24.52
N ALA A 76 -18.55 2.73 24.25
CA ALA A 76 -18.12 1.38 23.94
C ALA A 76 -17.26 1.35 22.67
N ALA A 77 -17.69 2.12 21.64
CA ALA A 77 -16.90 2.23 20.40
C ALA A 77 -15.53 2.84 20.68
N ASP A 78 -15.46 3.87 21.53
CA ASP A 78 -14.18 4.48 21.89
C ASP A 78 -13.26 3.48 22.59
N GLU A 79 -13.83 2.58 23.40
CA GLU A 79 -13.04 1.51 24.02
C GLU A 79 -12.46 0.54 22.98
N VAL A 80 -13.25 0.20 21.95
CA VAL A 80 -12.76 -0.63 20.84
C VAL A 80 -11.60 0.07 20.13
N LEU A 81 -11.76 1.37 19.84
CA LEU A 81 -10.73 2.16 19.17
C LEU A 81 -9.45 2.27 20.01
N ALA A 82 -9.57 2.17 21.34
CA ALA A 82 -8.43 2.16 22.25
C ALA A 82 -7.85 0.75 22.47
N ASP A 83 -8.30 -0.23 21.67
CA ASP A 83 -7.85 -1.62 21.71
C ASP A 83 -8.11 -2.34 23.05
N LYS A 84 -9.13 -1.91 23.78
CA LYS A 84 -9.47 -2.55 25.07
C LYS A 84 -10.20 -3.88 24.87
N HIS A 85 -10.71 -4.16 23.68
CA HIS A 85 -11.53 -5.34 23.42
C HIS A 85 -11.03 -6.14 22.21
N ARG A 86 -9.69 -6.25 22.06
CA ARG A 86 -9.10 -6.93 20.90
C ARG A 86 -9.59 -8.36 20.71
N ASP A 87 -9.76 -9.08 21.83
CA ASP A 87 -10.13 -10.49 21.79
C ASP A 87 -11.59 -10.73 21.48
N GLU A 88 -12.36 -9.67 21.28
CA GLU A 88 -13.81 -9.78 21.03
C GLU A 88 -14.16 -9.87 19.53
N PHE A 89 -13.16 -9.84 18.64
CA PHE A 89 -13.37 -9.85 17.20
C PHE A 89 -12.59 -11.00 16.56
N PRO A 90 -13.07 -12.26 16.78
CA PRO A 90 -12.30 -13.45 16.43
C PRO A 90 -12.61 -14.02 15.04
N LEU A 91 -13.42 -13.36 14.22
CA LEU A 91 -13.98 -13.99 13.03
C LEU A 91 -12.97 -14.09 11.91
N ALA A 92 -13.03 -15.22 11.19
CA ALA A 92 -12.23 -15.44 9.99
C ALA A 92 -12.69 -14.50 8.88
N ILE A 93 -11.76 -14.12 8.01
CA ILE A 93 -12.14 -13.39 6.79
C ILE A 93 -12.98 -14.26 5.86
N TRP A 94 -12.83 -15.58 5.95
CA TRP A 94 -13.55 -16.55 5.13
C TRP A 94 -14.92 -16.83 5.77
N GLN A 95 -15.81 -15.84 5.61
CA GLN A 95 -17.15 -15.81 6.19
C GLN A 95 -18.13 -15.41 5.09
N THR A 96 -19.37 -15.07 5.45
CA THR A 96 -20.32 -14.59 4.45
C THR A 96 -19.74 -13.37 3.72
N GLY A 97 -19.90 -13.36 2.42
CA GLY A 97 -19.26 -12.35 1.57
C GLY A 97 -19.81 -10.95 1.70
N SER A 98 -20.98 -10.79 2.34
CA SER A 98 -21.54 -9.46 2.64
C SER A 98 -20.85 -8.80 3.85
N GLY A 99 -20.19 -9.60 4.69
CA GLY A 99 -19.62 -9.12 5.94
C GLY A 99 -20.61 -9.04 7.08
N THR A 100 -21.76 -9.66 6.93
CA THR A 100 -22.84 -9.58 7.95
C THR A 100 -22.35 -10.07 9.32
N GLN A 101 -21.58 -11.17 9.37
CA GLN A 101 -21.13 -11.67 10.67
C GLN A 101 -20.22 -10.67 11.37
N SER A 102 -19.33 -9.99 10.63
CA SER A 102 -18.47 -8.97 11.24
C SER A 102 -19.27 -7.73 11.68
N ASN A 103 -20.26 -7.32 10.88
CA ASN A 103 -21.16 -6.25 11.32
C ASN A 103 -21.87 -6.63 12.63
N MET A 104 -22.42 -7.85 12.69
CA MET A 104 -23.10 -8.30 13.90
C MET A 104 -22.14 -8.49 15.06
N ASN A 105 -20.90 -8.94 14.79
CA ASN A 105 -19.88 -9.03 15.84
C ASN A 105 -19.69 -7.66 16.51
N MET A 106 -19.54 -6.60 15.72
CA MET A 106 -19.41 -5.26 16.28
C MET A 106 -20.69 -4.86 17.02
N ASN A 107 -21.86 -5.11 16.43
CA ASN A 107 -23.14 -4.78 17.06
C ASN A 107 -23.28 -5.46 18.41
N GLU A 108 -22.95 -6.76 18.49
CA GLU A 108 -23.09 -7.54 19.73
C GLU A 108 -22.12 -7.06 20.81
N VAL A 109 -20.86 -6.80 20.43
CA VAL A 109 -19.87 -6.32 21.39
C VAL A 109 -20.28 -4.95 21.93
N LEU A 110 -20.68 -4.03 21.05
CA LEU A 110 -21.08 -2.69 21.48
C LEU A 110 -22.36 -2.73 22.32
N ALA A 111 -23.33 -3.57 21.95
CA ALA A 111 -24.59 -3.66 22.71
C ALA A 111 -24.34 -4.18 24.11
N ASN A 112 -23.57 -5.25 24.24
CA ASN A 112 -23.28 -5.83 25.56
C ASN A 112 -22.46 -4.87 26.41
N ARG A 113 -21.44 -4.23 25.82
CA ARG A 113 -20.62 -3.30 26.59
C ARG A 113 -21.40 -2.04 26.98
N ALA A 114 -22.20 -1.51 26.07
CA ALA A 114 -23.04 -0.36 26.37
C ALA A 114 -24.04 -0.67 27.49
N SER A 115 -24.61 -1.88 27.48
CA SER A 115 -25.49 -2.33 28.56
C SER A 115 -24.77 -2.25 29.91
N GLU A 116 -23.53 -2.75 29.97
CA GLU A 116 -22.75 -2.68 31.22
C GLU A 116 -22.49 -1.23 31.64
N LEU A 117 -22.17 -0.37 30.67
CA LEU A 117 -21.93 1.05 30.96
C LEU A 117 -23.18 1.75 31.52
N LEU A 118 -24.37 1.23 31.21
CA LEU A 118 -25.63 1.73 31.74
C LEU A 118 -26.05 1.04 33.02
N GLY A 119 -25.17 0.24 33.62
CA GLY A 119 -25.47 -0.48 34.86
C GLY A 119 -26.25 -1.75 34.65
N GLY A 120 -26.36 -2.23 33.43
CA GLY A 120 -27.02 -3.49 33.09
C GLY A 120 -26.07 -4.65 32.99
N VAL A 121 -26.49 -5.71 32.32
CA VAL A 121 -25.72 -6.95 32.14
C VAL A 121 -25.58 -7.24 30.66
N ARG A 122 -24.64 -8.14 30.33
CA ARG A 122 -24.52 -8.66 28.97
C ARG A 122 -25.51 -9.82 28.78
N GLY A 123 -25.84 -10.09 27.53
CA GLY A 123 -26.71 -11.23 27.21
C GLY A 123 -28.17 -10.84 27.05
N MET A 124 -29.04 -11.80 27.28
CA MET A 124 -30.49 -11.66 26.96
C MET A 124 -31.18 -10.49 27.66
N GLU A 125 -30.69 -10.11 28.83
CA GLU A 125 -31.30 -9.01 29.59
C GLU A 125 -30.56 -7.70 29.41
N ARG A 126 -29.79 -7.56 28.35
CA ARG A 126 -29.06 -6.34 28.08
C ARG A 126 -29.98 -5.15 27.84
N LYS A 127 -29.49 -3.99 28.24
CA LYS A 127 -30.26 -2.74 28.09
C LYS A 127 -30.16 -2.12 26.70
N VAL A 128 -29.22 -2.57 25.88
CA VAL A 128 -28.99 -2.04 24.53
C VAL A 128 -29.06 -3.22 23.56
N HIS A 129 -29.87 -3.09 22.52
CA HIS A 129 -30.09 -4.18 21.57
C HIS A 129 -29.17 -4.05 20.36
N PRO A 130 -28.51 -5.14 19.92
CA PRO A 130 -27.59 -5.04 18.80
C PRO A 130 -28.25 -4.63 17.49
N ASN A 131 -29.48 -5.09 17.21
CA ASN A 131 -30.19 -4.72 15.98
C ASN A 131 -30.96 -3.42 16.11
N ASP A 132 -31.76 -3.27 17.19
CA ASP A 132 -32.68 -2.15 17.30
C ASP A 132 -31.99 -0.84 17.69
N ASP A 133 -30.87 -0.93 18.41
CA ASP A 133 -30.15 0.26 18.89
C ASP A 133 -28.85 0.49 18.14
N VAL A 134 -27.93 -0.50 18.18
CA VAL A 134 -26.59 -0.32 17.59
C VAL A 134 -26.65 -0.27 16.06
N ASN A 135 -27.49 -1.12 15.47
CA ASN A 135 -27.64 -1.19 14.01
C ASN A 135 -28.77 -0.29 13.46
N LYS A 136 -29.29 0.61 14.27
CA LYS A 136 -30.41 1.46 13.86
C LYS A 136 -30.10 2.25 12.60
N SER A 137 -31.04 2.27 11.65
CA SER A 137 -30.90 2.94 10.34
C SER A 137 -29.90 2.29 9.41
N GLN A 138 -29.53 1.04 9.66
CA GLN A 138 -28.42 0.38 8.93
C GLN A 138 -28.83 -1.00 8.44
N SER A 139 -28.05 -1.47 7.49
CA SER A 139 -27.96 -2.87 7.06
C SER A 139 -26.47 -3.23 7.04
N SER A 140 -26.13 -4.51 7.17
CA SER A 140 -24.76 -4.94 6.89
C SER A 140 -24.37 -4.55 5.47
N ASN A 141 -25.34 -4.50 4.57
CA ASN A 141 -25.09 -4.25 3.16
C ASN A 141 -24.49 -2.86 2.90
N ASP A 142 -24.88 -1.85 3.70
CA ASP A 142 -24.30 -0.51 3.54
C ASP A 142 -23.23 -0.20 4.59
N VAL A 143 -23.31 -0.81 5.79
CA VAL A 143 -22.30 -0.59 6.84
C VAL A 143 -20.94 -1.18 6.46
N PHE A 144 -20.93 -2.43 6.00
CA PHE A 144 -19.65 -3.10 5.78
C PHE A 144 -18.83 -2.39 4.69
N PRO A 145 -19.39 -2.04 3.52
CA PRO A 145 -18.58 -1.29 2.54
C PRO A 145 -18.21 0.11 3.03
N THR A 146 -19.02 0.74 3.88
CA THR A 146 -18.62 2.00 4.50
C THR A 146 -17.35 1.79 5.33
N ALA A 147 -17.32 0.75 6.17
CA ALA A 147 -16.13 0.45 6.97
C ALA A 147 -14.93 0.11 6.07
N MET A 148 -15.16 -0.62 4.97
CA MET A 148 -14.09 -0.90 4.01
C MET A 148 -13.47 0.39 3.49
N HIS A 149 -14.30 1.34 3.05
CA HIS A 149 -13.82 2.61 2.51
C HIS A 149 -13.14 3.45 3.58
N VAL A 150 -13.69 3.48 4.80
CA VAL A 150 -13.07 4.22 5.90
C VAL A 150 -11.68 3.65 6.19
N ALA A 151 -11.57 2.34 6.35
CA ALA A 151 -10.29 1.70 6.64
C ALA A 151 -9.29 1.95 5.50
N ALA A 152 -9.74 1.80 4.26
CA ALA A 152 -8.86 1.98 3.10
C ALA A 152 -8.35 3.41 2.99
N LEU A 153 -9.25 4.40 3.09
CA LEU A 153 -8.84 5.79 2.93
C LEU A 153 -7.86 6.21 4.03
N LEU A 154 -8.15 5.83 5.28
CA LEU A 154 -7.26 6.18 6.39
C LEU A 154 -5.89 5.51 6.24
N ALA A 155 -5.86 4.24 5.83
CA ALA A 155 -4.60 3.54 5.63
C ALA A 155 -3.78 4.17 4.51
N LEU A 156 -4.43 4.52 3.39
CA LEU A 156 -3.74 5.16 2.27
C LEU A 156 -3.15 6.52 2.68
N ARG A 157 -3.97 7.35 3.35
CA ARG A 157 -3.54 8.71 3.70
C ARG A 157 -2.51 8.74 4.82
N ASN A 158 -2.76 7.96 5.88
CA ASN A 158 -2.00 8.11 7.11
C ASN A 158 -0.76 7.21 7.18
N SER A 159 -0.67 6.24 6.28
CA SER A 159 0.43 5.28 6.29
C SER A 159 1.14 5.26 4.94
N LEU A 160 0.48 4.83 3.88
CA LEU A 160 1.13 4.60 2.60
C LEU A 160 1.73 5.89 2.02
N ILE A 161 0.92 6.93 1.94
CA ILE A 161 1.38 8.19 1.37
C ILE A 161 2.51 8.80 2.19
N UNK A 162 2.48 8.50 3.29
CA UNK A 162 3.44 8.92 4.14
C UNK A 162 4.73 8.39 3.83
N GLN A 163 4.77 7.18 3.77
CA GLN A 163 6.04 6.51 3.51
C GLN A 163 6.51 6.69 2.07
N LEU A 164 5.59 6.77 1.14
CA LEU A 164 5.94 7.06 -0.26
C LEU A 164 6.65 8.42 -0.37
N ASN A 165 6.14 9.43 0.33
CA ASN A 165 6.76 10.75 0.31
C ASN A 165 8.15 10.73 0.95
N VAL A 166 8.33 9.99 2.04
CA VAL A 166 9.63 9.90 2.71
C VAL A 166 10.67 9.27 1.78
N LEU A 167 10.31 8.14 1.16
CA LEU A 167 11.24 7.46 0.24
C LEU A 167 11.56 8.34 -0.97
N THR A 168 10.54 8.99 -1.52
CA THR A 168 10.72 9.88 -2.68
C THR A 168 11.70 11.00 -2.33
N LYS A 169 11.53 11.59 -1.15
CA LYS A 169 12.44 12.67 -0.72
C LYS A 169 13.88 12.17 -0.57
N THR A 170 14.07 11.02 0.06
CA THR A 170 15.41 10.44 0.21
C THR A 170 16.09 10.26 -1.16
N LEU A 171 15.37 9.66 -2.10
CA LEU A 171 15.95 9.43 -3.43
C LEU A 171 16.16 10.75 -4.19
N SER A 172 15.27 11.73 -4.00
CA SER A 172 15.47 13.06 -4.60
C SER A 172 16.73 13.72 -4.06
N ASP A 173 16.95 13.65 -2.75
CA ASP A 173 18.17 14.21 -2.14
C ASP A 173 19.42 13.52 -2.69
N LYS A 174 19.37 12.19 -2.86
CA LYS A 174 20.49 11.44 -3.46
C LYS A 174 20.70 11.84 -4.90
N SER A 175 19.62 12.00 -5.68
CA SER A 175 19.69 12.44 -7.07
C SER A 175 20.44 13.77 -7.19
N HIS A 176 20.11 14.72 -6.32
CA HIS A 176 20.79 16.02 -6.32
C HIS A 176 22.26 15.91 -5.87
N ALA A 177 22.51 15.12 -4.83
CA ALA A 177 23.87 14.96 -4.30
C ALA A 177 24.82 14.33 -5.33
N PHE A 178 24.30 13.46 -6.19
CA PHE A 178 25.10 12.72 -7.16
C PHE A 178 24.93 13.26 -8.59
N ALA A 179 24.48 14.50 -8.73
CA ALA A 179 24.15 15.10 -10.03
C ALA A 179 25.34 15.19 -10.98
N ASP A 180 26.55 15.31 -10.43
CA ASP A 180 27.75 15.48 -11.24
C ASP A 180 28.58 14.21 -11.38
N ILE A 181 28.09 13.07 -10.92
CA ILE A 181 28.85 11.82 -11.00
C ILE A 181 28.52 11.14 -12.33
N VAL A 182 29.42 11.28 -13.31
CA VAL A 182 29.26 10.70 -14.64
C VAL A 182 29.59 9.20 -14.57
N LYS A 183 28.72 8.37 -15.13
CA LYS A 183 28.86 6.91 -15.15
C LYS A 183 28.40 6.37 -16.49
N ILE A 184 28.69 5.11 -16.77
CA ILE A 184 28.12 4.49 -17.98
C ILE A 184 26.63 4.21 -17.76
N GLY A 185 25.85 4.37 -18.83
CA GLY A 185 24.48 3.86 -18.87
C GLY A 185 24.49 2.40 -19.29
N ARG A 186 23.37 1.72 -19.06
CA ARG A 186 23.18 0.35 -19.52
C ARG A 186 21.79 0.19 -20.09
N THR A 187 21.74 -0.39 -21.30
CA THR A 187 20.45 -0.83 -21.89
C THR A 187 20.65 -2.31 -22.24
N HIS A 188 19.63 -3.14 -21.99
CA HIS A 188 19.74 -4.60 -22.16
C HIS A 188 20.82 -5.21 -21.26
N LEU A 189 21.20 -4.54 -20.17
CA LEU A 189 22.35 -4.88 -19.32
C LEU A 189 23.68 -4.80 -20.07
N GLN A 190 23.70 -4.14 -21.23
CA GLN A 190 24.90 -3.91 -22.02
C GLN A 190 25.34 -2.45 -21.88
N ASP A 191 26.64 -2.22 -22.08
CA ASP A 191 27.23 -0.89 -22.00
C ASP A 191 26.56 0.06 -22.97
N ALA A 192 26.22 1.26 -22.51
CA ALA A 192 25.59 2.30 -23.31
C ALA A 192 26.31 3.63 -23.06
N THR A 193 25.77 4.72 -23.61
CA THR A 193 26.37 6.03 -23.46
C THR A 193 26.24 6.55 -22.04
N PRO A 194 27.07 7.50 -21.63
CA PRO A 194 27.06 8.00 -20.24
C PRO A 194 25.81 8.76 -19.86
N LEU A 195 25.53 8.73 -18.56
CA LEU A 195 24.60 9.61 -17.88
C LEU A 195 25.23 9.89 -16.50
N THR A 196 24.57 10.70 -15.67
CA THR A 196 25.04 10.84 -14.30
C THR A 196 24.26 9.93 -13.36
N LEU A 197 24.86 9.58 -12.23
CA LEU A 197 24.17 8.80 -11.21
C LEU A 197 22.93 9.56 -10.73
N GLY A 198 23.04 10.89 -10.58
CA GLY A 198 21.87 11.69 -10.23
C GLY A 198 20.75 11.60 -11.25
N GLN A 199 21.09 11.60 -12.54
CA GLN A 199 20.07 11.41 -13.60
C GLN A 199 19.41 10.03 -13.49
N GLU A 200 20.19 9.00 -13.25
CA GLU A 200 19.66 7.64 -13.09
C GLU A 200 18.65 7.59 -11.93
N ILE A 201 19.05 8.15 -10.78
CA ILE A 201 18.17 8.17 -9.60
C ILE A 201 16.96 9.07 -9.83
N SER A 202 17.11 10.16 -10.60
CA SER A 202 15.97 11.04 -10.90
C SER A 202 14.84 10.30 -11.63
N GLY A 203 15.20 9.29 -12.41
CA GLY A 203 14.19 8.42 -13.03
C GLY A 203 13.37 7.68 -11.99
N TRP A 204 14.02 7.16 -10.95
CA TRP A 204 13.31 6.49 -9.85
C TRP A 204 12.38 7.48 -9.14
N VAL A 205 12.86 8.70 -8.88
CA VAL A 205 12.06 9.74 -8.22
C VAL A 205 10.80 10.04 -9.03
N ALA A 206 10.96 10.24 -10.34
CA ALA A 206 9.81 10.52 -11.22
C ALA A 206 8.79 9.38 -11.20
N MET A 207 9.27 8.12 -11.18
CA MET A 207 8.38 6.97 -11.08
C MET A 207 7.51 7.05 -9.81
N LEU A 208 8.12 7.39 -8.67
CA LEU A 208 7.39 7.46 -7.40
C LEU A 208 6.42 8.66 -7.39
N GLU A 209 6.83 9.78 -7.96
CA GLU A 209 5.95 10.96 -8.05
C GLU A 209 4.72 10.69 -8.92
N HIS A 210 4.89 9.97 -10.03
CA HIS A 210 3.74 9.57 -10.85
C HIS A 210 2.81 8.64 -10.07
N ASN A 211 3.39 7.67 -9.36
CA ASN A 211 2.58 6.75 -8.57
C ASN A 211 1.80 7.48 -7.48
N LEU A 212 2.42 8.48 -6.84
CA LEU A 212 1.70 9.29 -5.85
C LEU A 212 0.47 9.94 -6.47
N ARG A 213 0.63 10.56 -7.64
CA ARG A 213 -0.51 11.18 -8.33
C ARG A 213 -1.60 10.17 -8.68
N HIS A 214 -1.20 8.96 -9.13
CA HIS A 214 -2.20 7.92 -9.45
C HIS A 214 -2.98 7.50 -8.20
N ILE A 215 -2.29 7.36 -7.08
CA ILE A 215 -2.94 7.00 -5.81
C ILE A 215 -3.87 8.13 -5.38
N GLU A 216 -3.38 9.37 -5.38
CA GLU A 216 -4.20 10.52 -4.98
C GLU A 216 -5.45 10.66 -5.84
N ASN A 217 -5.34 10.39 -7.13
CA ASN A 217 -6.50 10.47 -8.04
C ASN A 217 -7.56 9.42 -7.71
N SER A 218 -7.20 8.34 -7.05
CA SER A 218 -8.16 7.30 -6.67
C SER A 218 -8.91 7.62 -5.37
N LEU A 219 -8.39 8.54 -4.54
CA LEU A 219 -8.94 8.77 -3.21
C LEU A 219 -10.37 9.31 -3.19
N PRO A 220 -10.78 10.21 -4.10
CA PRO A 220 -12.17 10.73 -4.03
C PRO A 220 -13.24 9.64 -4.11
N HIS A 221 -13.06 8.61 -4.94
CA HIS A 221 -14.03 7.52 -5.02
C HIS A 221 -14.01 6.66 -3.74
N VAL A 222 -12.82 6.42 -3.17
CA VAL A 222 -12.72 5.69 -1.89
C VAL A 222 -13.39 6.48 -0.76
N ALA A 223 -13.44 7.81 -0.86
CA ALA A 223 -14.06 8.66 0.16
C ALA A 223 -15.59 8.64 0.12
N GLU A 224 -16.20 8.05 -0.91
CA GLU A 224 -17.67 7.98 -1.05
C GLU A 224 -18.21 6.81 -0.21
N LEU A 225 -19.17 7.11 0.67
CA LEU A 225 -19.66 6.12 1.64
C LEU A 225 -21.06 5.62 1.29
N ALA A 226 -21.23 4.30 1.37
CA ALA A 226 -22.48 3.60 1.07
C ALA A 226 -23.55 3.80 2.13
N LEU A 227 -23.18 4.16 3.34
CA LEU A 227 -24.10 4.19 4.48
C LEU A 227 -25.28 5.12 4.21
N GLY A 228 -26.47 4.62 4.50
CA GLY A 228 -27.74 5.26 4.17
C GLY A 228 -28.49 4.56 3.05
N GLY A 229 -27.81 3.68 2.29
CA GLY A 229 -28.49 2.89 1.25
C GLY A 229 -29.30 1.73 1.80
N THR A 230 -29.01 1.30 3.00
CA THR A 230 -29.58 0.15 3.71
C THR A 230 -29.49 -1.14 2.88
N ALA A 231 -30.65 -1.78 2.58
CA ALA A 231 -30.63 -3.15 2.04
C ALA A 231 -30.18 -3.24 0.60
N VAL A 232 -30.68 -2.35 -0.27
CA VAL A 232 -30.42 -2.42 -1.72
C VAL A 232 -30.06 -1.07 -2.34
N GLY A 233 -29.99 0.00 -1.55
CA GLY A 233 -29.63 1.32 -2.05
C GLY A 233 -30.73 2.36 -1.97
N THR A 234 -31.96 1.94 -1.64
CA THR A 234 -33.12 2.85 -1.61
C THR A 234 -33.21 3.68 -0.33
N GLY A 235 -32.46 3.30 0.70
CA GLY A 235 -32.57 4.00 1.99
C GLY A 235 -33.79 3.64 2.81
N LEU A 236 -34.34 2.46 2.58
CA LEU A 236 -35.51 2.00 3.29
C LEU A 236 -35.28 2.11 4.81
N ASN A 237 -36.25 2.72 5.52
CA ASN A 237 -36.26 2.86 6.97
C ASN A 237 -35.20 3.82 7.51
N THR A 238 -34.71 4.77 6.70
CA THR A 238 -33.78 5.80 7.18
C THR A 238 -34.40 7.18 7.09
N HIS A 239 -33.93 8.08 7.95
CA HIS A 239 -34.27 9.50 7.88
C HIS A 239 -33.62 10.12 6.63
N PRO A 240 -34.27 11.05 5.94
CA PRO A 240 -33.72 11.65 4.73
C PRO A 240 -32.32 12.28 4.88
N GLU A 241 -32.00 12.76 6.07
CA GLU A 241 -30.70 13.40 6.32
C GLU A 241 -29.65 12.44 6.83
N TYR A 242 -29.98 11.17 7.08
CA TYR A 242 -29.10 10.24 7.78
C TYR A 242 -27.79 10.01 6.99
N ALA A 243 -27.91 9.71 5.71
CA ALA A 243 -26.73 9.37 4.89
C ALA A 243 -25.70 10.50 4.88
N ARG A 244 -26.18 11.74 4.64
CA ARG A 244 -25.28 12.90 4.60
C ARG A 244 -24.67 13.17 5.97
N ARG A 245 -25.50 13.15 7.01
CA ARG A 245 -25.01 13.48 8.36
C ARG A 245 -23.98 12.47 8.87
N VAL A 246 -24.16 11.18 8.56
CA VAL A 246 -23.22 10.18 9.03
C VAL A 246 -21.87 10.31 8.30
N ALA A 247 -21.88 10.65 7.01
CA ALA A 247 -20.65 10.93 6.29
C ALA A 247 -19.95 12.18 6.86
N ASP A 248 -20.72 13.22 7.15
CA ASP A 248 -20.18 14.44 7.78
C ASP A 248 -19.55 14.12 9.13
N GLU A 249 -20.22 13.30 9.95
CA GLU A 249 -19.69 12.92 11.25
C GLU A 249 -18.39 12.14 11.11
N LEU A 250 -18.33 11.19 10.17
CA LEU A 250 -17.09 10.45 9.92
C LEU A 250 -15.96 11.37 9.44
N ARG A 251 -16.28 12.32 8.55
CA ARG A 251 -15.29 13.32 8.13
C ARG A 251 -14.74 14.08 9.33
N ASP A 252 -15.62 14.50 10.22
CA ASP A 252 -15.22 15.33 11.36
C ASP A 252 -14.37 14.56 12.36
N ILE A 253 -14.74 13.31 12.70
CA ILE A 253 -13.95 12.54 13.68
C ILE A 253 -12.64 12.05 13.10
N THR A 254 -12.54 11.83 11.79
CA THR A 254 -11.30 11.28 11.20
C THR A 254 -10.42 12.34 10.54
N CYS A 255 -10.95 13.55 10.34
CA CYS A 255 -10.27 14.60 9.56
C CYS A 255 -9.93 14.12 8.15
N ALA A 256 -10.76 13.24 7.58
CA ALA A 256 -10.59 12.72 6.23
C ALA A 256 -11.81 13.11 5.39
N PRO A 257 -11.67 13.32 4.08
CA PRO A 257 -12.71 14.00 3.27
C PRO A 257 -13.86 13.09 2.85
N PHE A 258 -14.44 12.37 3.78
CA PHE A 258 -15.58 11.48 3.49
C PHE A 258 -16.80 12.26 3.05
N VAL A 259 -17.50 11.70 2.07
CA VAL A 259 -18.80 12.23 1.59
C VAL A 259 -19.74 11.05 1.41
N THR A 260 -21.05 11.34 1.42
CA THR A 260 -22.03 10.28 1.12
C THR A 260 -21.97 9.96 -0.38
N ALA A 261 -21.98 8.67 -0.72
CA ALA A 261 -21.94 8.26 -2.12
C ALA A 261 -23.14 8.82 -2.87
N PRO A 262 -22.94 9.44 -4.03
CA PRO A 262 -24.06 10.01 -4.79
C PRO A 262 -24.99 8.95 -5.37
N ASN A 263 -24.50 7.74 -5.60
CA ASN A 263 -25.32 6.63 -6.08
C ASN A 263 -25.15 5.45 -5.13
N LYS A 264 -26.18 5.20 -4.31
CA LYS A 264 -26.13 4.13 -3.31
C LYS A 264 -26.22 2.73 -3.93
N PHE A 265 -26.75 2.63 -5.14
CA PHE A 265 -26.87 1.34 -5.80
C PHE A 265 -25.48 0.85 -6.24
N GLU A 266 -24.70 1.72 -6.84
CA GLU A 266 -23.30 1.40 -7.18
C GLU A 266 -22.49 1.12 -5.92
N ALA A 267 -22.68 1.93 -4.88
CA ALA A 267 -21.89 1.81 -3.65
C ALA A 267 -22.09 0.48 -2.93
N LEU A 268 -23.31 -0.10 -3.02
CA LEU A 268 -23.60 -1.40 -2.40
C LEU A 268 -23.24 -2.57 -3.30
N ALA A 269 -23.40 -2.40 -4.61
CA ALA A 269 -23.29 -3.51 -5.54
C ALA A 269 -21.86 -3.82 -5.97
N THR A 270 -20.92 -2.89 -5.76
CA THR A 270 -19.58 -3.01 -6.33
C THR A 270 -18.49 -2.79 -5.28
N CYS A 271 -17.27 -3.17 -5.66
CA CYS A 271 -16.05 -2.79 -4.95
C CYS A 271 -15.16 -1.93 -5.86
N ASP A 272 -15.76 -1.21 -6.79
CA ASP A 272 -15.02 -0.55 -7.87
C ASP A 272 -14.00 0.47 -7.35
N ALA A 273 -14.33 1.22 -6.29
CA ALA A 273 -13.40 2.19 -5.73
C ALA A 273 -12.11 1.50 -5.25
N LEU A 274 -12.26 0.34 -4.60
CA LEU A 274 -11.11 -0.40 -4.10
C LEU A 274 -10.35 -1.12 -5.21
N VAL A 275 -11.06 -1.62 -6.22
CA VAL A 275 -10.42 -2.23 -7.40
C VAL A 275 -9.53 -1.19 -8.09
N HIS A 276 -10.07 0.01 -8.33
CA HIS A 276 -9.33 1.09 -8.99
C HIS A 276 -8.13 1.54 -8.15
N ALA A 277 -8.35 1.79 -6.86
CA ALA A 277 -7.27 2.23 -5.98
C ALA A 277 -6.17 1.17 -5.88
N HIS A 278 -6.54 -0.11 -5.81
CA HIS A 278 -5.55 -1.17 -5.75
C HIS A 278 -4.77 -1.30 -7.05
N GLY A 279 -5.41 -0.98 -8.18
CA GLY A 279 -4.68 -0.88 -9.45
C GLY A 279 -3.55 0.12 -9.39
N ALA A 280 -3.76 1.24 -8.70
CA ALA A 280 -2.69 2.22 -8.46
C ALA A 280 -1.61 1.65 -7.54
N LEU A 281 -1.99 0.85 -6.53
CA LEU A 281 -1.02 0.19 -5.65
C LEU A 281 -0.19 -0.84 -6.42
N LYS A 282 -0.81 -1.56 -7.34
CA LYS A 282 -0.09 -2.48 -8.23
C LYS A 282 0.95 -1.72 -9.05
N GLY A 283 0.59 -0.55 -9.56
CA GLY A 283 1.53 0.30 -10.29
C GLY A 283 2.72 0.72 -9.43
N LEU A 284 2.45 1.09 -8.18
CA LEU A 284 3.53 1.42 -7.25
C LEU A 284 4.43 0.21 -7.01
N ALA A 285 3.84 -0.98 -6.83
CA ALA A 285 4.63 -2.21 -6.65
C ALA A 285 5.55 -2.47 -7.84
N ALA A 286 5.05 -2.26 -9.06
CA ALA A 286 5.88 -2.43 -10.27
C ALA A 286 7.07 -1.48 -10.26
N SER A 287 6.84 -0.22 -9.89
CA SER A 287 7.92 0.78 -9.81
C SER A 287 8.93 0.43 -8.72
N LEU A 288 8.45 0.06 -7.54
CA LEU A 288 9.35 -0.30 -6.43
C LEU A 288 10.20 -1.53 -6.78
N MET A 289 9.64 -2.49 -7.49
CA MET A 289 10.40 -3.67 -7.91
C MET A 289 11.54 -3.28 -8.85
N LYS A 290 11.27 -2.39 -9.81
CA LYS A 290 12.30 -1.89 -10.73
C LYS A 290 13.39 -1.15 -9.96
N ILE A 291 13.01 -0.27 -9.04
CA ILE A 291 13.96 0.51 -8.26
C ILE A 291 14.86 -0.42 -7.42
N ALA A 292 14.24 -1.36 -6.71
CA ALA A 292 14.99 -2.30 -5.86
C ALA A 292 15.96 -3.15 -6.69
N ASN A 293 15.53 -3.58 -7.88
CA ASN A 293 16.42 -4.38 -8.74
C ASN A 293 17.57 -3.55 -9.28
N ASP A 294 17.33 -2.28 -9.65
CA ASP A 294 18.43 -1.42 -10.08
C ASP A 294 19.45 -1.23 -8.96
N VAL A 295 18.95 -0.95 -7.74
CA VAL A 295 19.84 -0.76 -6.58
C VAL A 295 20.67 -2.04 -6.35
N ARG A 296 20.01 -3.20 -6.40
CA ARG A 296 20.68 -4.48 -6.17
C ARG A 296 21.74 -4.76 -7.24
N TRP A 297 21.43 -4.47 -8.51
CA TRP A 297 22.42 -4.62 -9.58
C TRP A 297 23.62 -3.69 -9.39
N LEU A 298 23.35 -2.41 -9.12
CA LEU A 298 24.42 -1.43 -8.97
C LEU A 298 25.35 -1.76 -7.79
N ALA A 299 24.80 -2.36 -6.73
CA ALA A 299 25.56 -2.71 -5.52
C ALA A 299 26.17 -4.11 -5.60
N SER A 300 25.98 -4.84 -6.70
CA SER A 300 26.42 -6.23 -6.79
C SER A 300 27.93 -6.37 -6.73
N GLY A 301 28.40 -7.46 -6.14
CA GLY A 301 29.82 -7.76 -6.05
C GLY A 301 30.26 -7.89 -4.60
N PRO A 302 31.08 -6.98 -4.08
CA PRO A 302 31.57 -5.71 -4.67
C PRO A 302 32.67 -5.82 -5.69
N ARG A 303 33.43 -6.91 -5.68
CA ARG A 303 34.63 -7.01 -6.59
C ARG A 303 34.30 -7.66 -7.92
N CYS A 304 33.40 -8.66 -7.91
CA CYS A 304 33.11 -9.46 -9.11
C CYS A 304 31.77 -9.12 -9.74
N GLY A 305 31.14 -8.05 -9.32
CA GLY A 305 29.91 -7.54 -9.90
C GLY A 305 30.07 -6.10 -10.36
N ILE A 306 28.97 -5.37 -10.44
CA ILE A 306 29.01 -3.99 -10.90
C ILE A 306 29.72 -3.10 -9.89
N GLY A 307 29.25 -3.06 -8.66
CA GLY A 307 29.94 -2.38 -7.57
C GLY A 307 30.00 -0.86 -7.68
N GLU A 308 29.08 -0.24 -8.42
CA GLU A 308 29.08 1.22 -8.60
C GLU A 308 28.56 1.98 -7.40
N ILE A 309 27.72 1.33 -6.57
CA ILE A 309 27.26 1.92 -5.31
C ILE A 309 27.50 0.94 -4.18
N SER A 310 27.53 1.45 -2.97
CA SER A 310 27.44 0.64 -1.76
C SER A 310 26.14 0.96 -1.05
N ILE A 311 25.63 -0.03 -0.32
CA ILE A 311 24.42 0.07 0.50
C ILE A 311 24.74 -0.44 1.90
N PRO A 312 23.94 -0.08 2.91
CA PRO A 312 24.23 -0.49 4.28
C PRO A 312 24.31 -2.02 4.45
N GLU A 313 25.22 -2.43 5.33
CA GLU A 313 25.42 -3.82 5.71
C GLU A 313 24.64 -4.06 7.00
N ASN A 314 23.50 -4.72 6.92
CA ASN A 314 22.57 -4.79 8.04
C ASN A 314 22.64 -6.10 8.82
N GLU A 315 22.98 -7.23 8.16
CA GLU A 315 23.06 -8.52 8.83
C GLU A 315 24.04 -9.44 8.07
N PRO A 316 24.59 -10.47 8.76
CA PRO A 316 25.45 -11.44 8.05
C PRO A 316 24.67 -12.12 6.93
N GLY A 317 25.31 -12.27 5.77
CA GLY A 317 24.64 -12.75 4.56
C GLY A 317 24.80 -14.23 4.27
N SER A 318 25.59 -14.94 5.08
CA SER A 318 25.87 -16.35 4.79
C SER A 318 26.28 -17.09 6.06
N SER A 319 25.84 -18.33 6.17
CA SER A 319 26.24 -19.18 7.29
C SER A 319 27.61 -19.85 7.07
N ILE A 320 28.13 -19.81 5.83
CA ILE A 320 29.39 -20.48 5.50
C ILE A 320 30.41 -19.59 4.78
N MET A 321 30.03 -18.38 4.34
CA MET A 321 30.94 -17.44 3.67
C MET A 321 31.12 -16.21 4.54
N PRO A 322 32.18 -16.17 5.37
CA PRO A 322 32.37 -15.04 6.30
C PRO A 322 32.53 -13.72 5.57
N GLY A 323 31.82 -12.70 6.04
CA GLY A 323 31.92 -11.37 5.46
C GLY A 323 31.04 -11.09 4.27
N LYS A 324 30.30 -12.09 3.80
CA LYS A 324 29.36 -11.89 2.69
C LYS A 324 28.12 -11.15 3.20
N VAL A 325 27.76 -10.07 2.52
CA VAL A 325 26.59 -9.27 2.85
C VAL A 325 25.68 -9.19 1.63
N ASN A 326 24.41 -9.47 1.83
CA ASN A 326 23.42 -9.53 0.74
C ASN A 326 22.57 -8.26 0.70
N PRO A 327 21.97 -7.96 -0.46
CA PRO A 327 21.06 -6.80 -0.59
C PRO A 327 19.67 -7.16 -0.08
N THR A 328 19.57 -7.45 1.22
CA THR A 328 18.38 -8.06 1.82
C THR A 328 17.16 -7.15 1.78
N GLN A 329 17.36 -5.84 1.91
CA GLN A 329 16.23 -4.90 1.82
C GLN A 329 15.63 -4.89 0.41
N CYS A 330 16.49 -4.98 -0.61
CA CYS A 330 16.01 -5.08 -1.99
C CYS A 330 15.23 -6.38 -2.20
N GLU A 331 15.71 -7.48 -1.63
CA GLU A 331 15.02 -8.77 -1.74
C GLU A 331 13.65 -8.72 -1.09
N ALA A 332 13.60 -8.20 0.14
CA ALA A 332 12.33 -8.10 0.86
C ALA A 332 11.33 -7.21 0.10
N LEU A 333 11.81 -6.09 -0.43
CA LEU A 333 10.92 -5.17 -1.17
C LEU A 333 10.37 -5.83 -2.43
N THR A 334 11.22 -6.51 -3.22
CA THR A 334 10.72 -7.18 -4.43
C THR A 334 9.74 -8.30 -4.08
N MET A 335 10.00 -9.02 -2.98
CA MET A 335 9.14 -10.12 -2.56
C MET A 335 7.74 -9.63 -2.17
N LEU A 336 7.67 -8.54 -1.40
CA LEU A 336 6.35 -8.01 -1.02
C LEU A 336 5.62 -7.39 -2.21
N CYS A 337 6.34 -6.86 -3.20
CA CYS A 337 5.73 -6.38 -4.43
C CYS A 337 5.03 -7.51 -5.19
N CYS A 338 5.62 -8.70 -5.19
CA CYS A 338 4.96 -9.89 -5.78
C CYS A 338 3.63 -10.16 -5.08
N GLN A 339 3.61 -10.08 -3.75
CA GLN A 339 2.37 -10.32 -2.99
C GLN A 339 1.30 -9.30 -3.34
N VAL A 340 1.69 -8.02 -3.47
CA VAL A 340 0.74 -6.96 -3.86
C VAL A 340 0.16 -7.24 -5.24
N MET A 341 0.97 -7.68 -6.19
CA MET A 341 0.49 -8.04 -7.53
C MET A 341 -0.50 -9.20 -7.47
N GLY A 342 -0.21 -10.21 -6.66
CA GLY A 342 -1.15 -11.31 -6.44
C GLY A 342 -2.45 -10.87 -5.81
N ASN A 343 -2.36 -9.98 -4.81
CA ASN A 343 -3.55 -9.42 -4.18
C ASN A 343 -4.42 -8.66 -5.19
N ASP A 344 -3.78 -7.99 -6.15
CA ASP A 344 -4.53 -7.25 -7.18
C ASP A 344 -5.39 -8.20 -8.02
N VAL A 345 -4.85 -9.38 -8.34
CA VAL A 345 -5.63 -10.39 -9.08
C VAL A 345 -6.87 -10.80 -8.29
N ALA A 346 -6.68 -11.12 -7.00
CA ALA A 346 -7.81 -11.55 -6.15
C ALA A 346 -8.85 -10.43 -6.00
N ILE A 347 -8.40 -9.20 -5.77
CA ILE A 347 -9.29 -8.04 -5.62
C ILE A 347 -10.09 -7.81 -6.91
N ASN A 348 -9.41 -7.87 -8.06
CA ASN A 348 -10.06 -7.65 -9.34
C ASN A 348 -11.14 -8.71 -9.60
N MET A 349 -10.82 -9.98 -9.35
CA MET A 349 -11.80 -11.06 -9.53
C MET A 349 -12.99 -10.92 -8.57
N GLY A 350 -12.72 -10.58 -7.31
CA GLY A 350 -13.79 -10.34 -6.33
C GLY A 350 -14.67 -9.17 -6.73
N GLY A 351 -14.04 -8.09 -7.20
CA GLY A 351 -14.79 -6.90 -7.64
C GLY A 351 -15.67 -7.20 -8.86
N ALA A 352 -15.20 -8.04 -9.76
CA ALA A 352 -15.94 -8.42 -10.96
C ALA A 352 -17.10 -9.38 -10.68
N SER A 353 -17.22 -9.92 -9.47
CA SER A 353 -18.12 -11.01 -9.16
C SER A 353 -19.39 -10.60 -8.43
N GLY A 354 -19.69 -9.31 -8.37
CA GLY A 354 -20.95 -8.85 -7.76
C GLY A 354 -22.16 -9.25 -8.62
N ASN A 355 -23.29 -9.44 -7.96
CA ASN A 355 -24.54 -9.80 -8.65
C ASN A 355 -25.65 -8.88 -8.17
N PHE A 356 -26.29 -8.20 -9.11
CA PHE A 356 -27.44 -7.32 -8.86
C PHE A 356 -27.05 -6.26 -7.81
N GLU A 357 -27.67 -6.26 -6.62
CA GLU A 357 -27.56 -5.15 -5.69
C GLU A 357 -26.48 -5.36 -4.63
N LEU A 358 -25.68 -6.44 -4.72
CA LEU A 358 -24.67 -6.67 -3.67
C LEU A 358 -23.44 -7.41 -4.22
N ASN A 359 -22.27 -6.96 -3.84
CA ASN A 359 -21.05 -7.72 -3.96
C ASN A 359 -20.86 -8.56 -2.69
N VAL A 360 -20.59 -9.84 -2.83
CA VAL A 360 -20.43 -10.75 -1.68
C VAL A 360 -19.02 -11.37 -1.63
N TYR A 361 -17.99 -10.57 -1.98
CA TYR A 361 -16.59 -10.95 -1.88
C TYR A 361 -15.82 -9.97 -0.98
N ARG A 362 -16.54 -9.20 -0.19
CA ARG A 362 -16.03 -8.03 0.53
C ARG A 362 -14.97 -8.35 1.58
N PRO A 363 -15.14 -9.37 2.44
CA PRO A 363 -14.09 -9.63 3.44
C PRO A 363 -12.73 -9.92 2.80
N MET A 364 -12.69 -10.71 1.72
CA MET A 364 -11.45 -11.01 1.02
C MET A 364 -10.88 -9.74 0.37
N VAL A 365 -11.73 -8.92 -0.26
CA VAL A 365 -11.29 -7.70 -0.92
C VAL A 365 -10.60 -6.77 0.08
N ILE A 366 -11.24 -6.52 1.23
CA ILE A 366 -10.64 -5.57 2.18
C ILE A 366 -9.41 -6.16 2.88
N HIS A 367 -9.42 -7.47 3.15
CA HIS A 367 -8.25 -8.11 3.74
C HIS A 367 -7.03 -7.93 2.83
N ASN A 368 -7.18 -8.26 1.54
CA ASN A 368 -6.08 -8.16 0.59
C ASN A 368 -5.67 -6.70 0.35
N PHE A 369 -6.64 -5.79 0.30
CA PHE A 369 -6.37 -4.37 0.13
C PHE A 369 -5.51 -3.82 1.28
N LEU A 370 -5.93 -4.09 2.51
CA LEU A 370 -5.21 -3.59 3.69
C LEU A 370 -3.84 -4.26 3.84
N GLN A 371 -3.73 -5.54 3.47
CA GLN A 371 -2.44 -6.19 3.46
C GLN A 371 -1.49 -5.50 2.48
N SER A 372 -1.97 -5.18 1.28
CA SER A 372 -1.13 -4.48 0.29
C SER A 372 -0.68 -3.12 0.79
N VAL A 373 -1.59 -2.35 1.39
CA VAL A 373 -1.22 -1.04 1.93
C VAL A 373 -0.14 -1.19 3.01
N ARG A 374 -0.34 -2.13 3.93
CA ARG A 374 0.62 -2.37 5.03
C ARG A 374 1.96 -2.83 4.50
N LEU A 375 1.97 -3.79 3.55
CA LEU A 375 3.22 -4.29 2.97
C LEU A 375 3.99 -3.18 2.27
N LEU A 376 3.29 -2.37 1.47
CA LEU A 376 3.96 -1.28 0.74
C LEU A 376 4.47 -0.21 1.69
N ALA A 377 3.68 0.19 2.68
CA ALA A 377 4.08 1.22 3.63
C ALA A 377 5.29 0.75 4.46
N ASP A 378 5.17 -0.43 5.08
CA ASP A 378 6.26 -0.98 5.90
C ASP A 378 7.50 -1.26 5.05
N GLY A 379 7.29 -1.78 3.85
CA GLY A 379 8.40 -2.08 2.94
C GLY A 379 9.15 -0.84 2.50
N MET A 380 8.44 0.24 2.18
CA MET A 380 9.08 1.51 1.82
C MET A 380 9.82 2.11 3.02
N GLU A 381 9.23 2.04 4.21
CA GLU A 381 9.89 2.51 5.42
C GLU A 381 11.18 1.74 5.68
N SER A 382 11.11 0.42 5.66
CA SER A 382 12.28 -0.44 5.88
C SER A 382 13.36 -0.21 4.84
N PHE A 383 12.97 -0.17 3.56
CA PHE A 383 13.91 0.07 2.47
C PHE A 383 14.55 1.45 2.60
N ASN A 384 13.77 2.46 2.95
CA ASN A 384 14.28 3.81 3.13
C ASN A 384 15.33 3.84 4.25
N GLU A 385 14.96 3.35 5.44
CA GLU A 385 15.82 3.45 6.62
C GLU A 385 17.08 2.60 6.52
N HIS A 386 16.96 1.43 5.89
CA HIS A 386 18.04 0.44 5.95
C HIS A 386 18.73 0.22 4.61
N CYS A 387 18.34 0.96 3.57
CA CYS A 387 19.00 0.88 2.27
C CYS A 387 19.15 2.26 1.62
N ALA A 388 18.04 2.92 1.30
CA ALA A 388 18.09 4.13 0.45
C ALA A 388 18.91 5.26 1.08
N THR A 389 18.73 5.51 2.38
CA THR A 389 19.45 6.59 3.06
C THR A 389 20.96 6.37 3.03
N GLY A 390 21.39 5.12 2.94
CA GLY A 390 22.81 4.76 2.96
C GLY A 390 23.41 4.47 1.59
N ILE A 391 22.71 4.76 0.50
CA ILE A 391 23.29 4.62 -0.84
C ILE A 391 24.44 5.62 -1.00
N GLU A 392 25.64 5.10 -1.35
CA GLU A 392 26.81 5.93 -1.58
C GLU A 392 27.48 5.49 -2.90
N PRO A 393 28.04 6.44 -3.66
CA PRO A 393 28.73 6.08 -4.91
C PRO A 393 30.12 5.54 -4.65
N ASN A 394 30.52 4.50 -5.36
CA ASN A 394 31.90 4.03 -5.39
C ASN A 394 32.59 4.70 -6.58
N ARG A 395 33.10 5.90 -6.33
CA ARG A 395 33.60 6.77 -7.40
C ARG A 395 34.73 6.12 -8.21
N GLU A 396 35.63 5.45 -7.54
CA GLU A 396 36.75 4.78 -8.19
C GLU A 396 36.23 3.71 -9.17
N ARG A 397 35.26 2.91 -8.73
CA ARG A 397 34.67 1.88 -9.59
C ARG A 397 33.90 2.48 -10.76
N ILE A 398 33.12 3.55 -10.47
CA ILE A 398 32.38 4.26 -11.51
C ILE A 398 33.37 4.79 -12.58
N ASP A 399 34.46 5.44 -12.16
CA ASP A 399 35.46 5.98 -13.08
C ASP A 399 36.12 4.89 -13.89
N GLN A 400 36.49 3.77 -13.24
CA GLN A 400 37.08 2.63 -13.93
C GLN A 400 36.17 2.14 -15.06
N LEU A 401 34.90 1.86 -14.73
CA LEU A 401 34.00 1.32 -15.73
C LEU A 401 33.70 2.34 -16.84
N LEU A 402 33.60 3.61 -16.48
CA LEU A 402 33.39 4.66 -17.47
C LEU A 402 34.55 4.71 -18.48
N ASN A 403 35.77 4.68 -17.99
CA ASN A 403 36.94 4.81 -18.83
C ASN A 403 37.19 3.56 -19.69
N GLU A 404 36.70 2.41 -19.26
CA GLU A 404 36.81 1.17 -20.02
C GLU A 404 35.73 1.03 -21.10
N SER A 405 34.68 1.84 -21.06
CA SER A 405 33.55 1.69 -21.97
C SER A 405 33.92 2.05 -23.41
N LEU A 406 33.62 1.14 -24.33
CA LEU A 406 33.79 1.39 -25.75
C LEU A 406 32.71 2.30 -26.32
N MET A 407 31.61 2.51 -25.60
CA MET A 407 30.49 3.34 -26.09
C MET A 407 30.79 4.84 -26.02
N LEU A 408 31.89 5.23 -25.36
CA LEU A 408 32.38 6.60 -25.43
C LEU A 408 32.72 7.02 -26.85
N VAL A 409 32.99 6.04 -27.73
CA VAL A 409 33.27 6.29 -29.16
C VAL A 409 32.12 7.05 -29.84
N THR A 410 30.91 6.97 -29.27
CA THR A 410 29.74 7.67 -29.81
C THR A 410 29.98 9.18 -29.93
N ALA A 411 30.79 9.77 -29.06
CA ALA A 411 31.16 11.17 -29.12
C ALA A 411 31.90 11.53 -30.44
N LEU A 412 32.51 10.57 -31.10
CA LEU A 412 33.23 10.79 -32.35
C LEU A 412 32.32 10.82 -33.56
N ASN A 413 31.07 10.38 -33.45
CA ASN A 413 30.15 10.29 -34.59
C ASN A 413 30.02 11.62 -35.33
N THR A 414 29.97 12.73 -34.58
CA THR A 414 29.74 14.06 -35.16
C THR A 414 31.04 14.63 -35.80
N HIS A 415 32.19 13.98 -35.55
CA HIS A 415 33.48 14.48 -36.06
C HIS A 415 34.00 13.63 -37.19
N ILE A 416 33.93 12.31 -37.10
CA ILE A 416 34.52 11.41 -38.09
C ILE A 416 33.50 10.50 -38.77
N GLY A 417 32.23 10.54 -38.32
CA GLY A 417 31.14 9.73 -38.87
C GLY A 417 31.02 8.37 -38.16
N TYR A 418 29.84 7.77 -38.29
CA TYR A 418 29.44 6.54 -37.60
C TYR A 418 30.37 5.37 -37.96
N ASP A 419 30.68 5.22 -39.30
CA ASP A 419 31.42 4.04 -39.72
C ASP A 419 32.86 4.01 -39.17
N LYS A 420 33.57 5.17 -39.17
CA LYS A 420 34.90 5.24 -38.60
C LYS A 420 34.85 5.06 -37.07
N ALA A 421 33.85 5.63 -36.41
CA ALA A 421 33.69 5.42 -34.96
C ALA A 421 33.46 3.93 -34.65
N ALA A 422 32.62 3.26 -35.43
CA ALA A 422 32.38 1.83 -35.27
C ALA A 422 33.67 1.01 -35.49
N GLU A 423 34.46 1.40 -36.44
CA GLU A 423 35.76 0.71 -36.73
C GLU A 423 36.71 0.84 -35.53
N ILE A 424 36.76 2.03 -34.92
CA ILE A 424 37.60 2.25 -33.73
C ILE A 424 37.15 1.33 -32.61
N ALA A 425 35.84 1.26 -32.33
CA ALA A 425 35.31 0.43 -31.24
C ALA A 425 35.55 -1.06 -31.50
N LYS A 426 35.35 -1.52 -32.74
CA LYS A 426 35.56 -2.92 -33.10
C LYS A 426 36.99 -3.33 -32.95
N LYS A 427 37.95 -2.47 -33.41
CA LYS A 427 39.38 -2.75 -33.26
C LYS A 427 39.75 -2.77 -31.78
N ALA A 428 39.27 -1.80 -31.00
CA ALA A 428 39.58 -1.76 -29.57
C ALA A 428 39.10 -3.05 -28.87
N HIS A 429 37.87 -3.47 -29.17
CA HIS A 429 37.31 -4.69 -28.57
C HIS A 429 38.12 -5.93 -28.97
N LYS A 430 38.38 -6.09 -30.26
CA LYS A 430 39.07 -7.28 -30.81
C LYS A 430 40.48 -7.42 -30.28
N GLU A 431 41.19 -6.28 -30.14
CA GLU A 431 42.61 -6.30 -29.79
C GLU A 431 42.88 -5.96 -28.32
N GLY A 432 41.82 -5.73 -27.52
CA GLY A 432 41.97 -5.38 -26.12
C GLY A 432 42.64 -4.03 -25.90
N LEU A 433 42.38 -3.08 -26.81
CA LEU A 433 42.97 -1.74 -26.74
C LEU A 433 41.99 -0.75 -26.11
N THR A 434 42.52 0.39 -25.67
CA THR A 434 41.67 1.54 -25.35
C THR A 434 41.12 2.15 -26.63
N LEU A 435 40.02 2.89 -26.55
CA LEU A 435 39.47 3.62 -27.69
C LEU A 435 40.51 4.57 -28.27
N LYS A 436 41.25 5.26 -27.38
CA LYS A 436 42.31 6.21 -27.81
C LYS A 436 43.40 5.51 -28.61
N ALA A 437 43.93 4.40 -28.08
CA ALA A 437 44.97 3.63 -28.77
C ALA A 437 44.46 3.14 -30.13
N SER A 438 43.23 2.65 -30.18
CA SER A 438 42.65 2.16 -31.43
C SER A 438 42.48 3.29 -32.45
N ALA A 439 41.98 4.45 -32.00
CA ALA A 439 41.79 5.60 -32.88
C ALA A 439 43.09 6.11 -33.47
N LEU A 440 44.14 6.17 -32.66
CA LEU A 440 45.43 6.60 -33.09
C LEU A 440 46.06 5.60 -34.10
N ALA A 441 45.90 4.29 -33.80
CA ALA A 441 46.42 3.23 -34.67
C ALA A 441 45.77 3.26 -36.07
N LEU A 442 44.49 3.62 -36.13
CA LEU A 442 43.75 3.74 -37.40
C LEU A 442 44.05 5.06 -38.13
N GLY A 443 44.65 6.03 -37.45
CA GLY A 443 45.01 7.30 -38.04
C GLY A 443 43.82 8.22 -38.32
N TYR A 444 42.72 8.02 -37.66
CA TYR A 444 41.50 8.81 -37.92
C TYR A 444 41.50 10.16 -37.21
N LEU A 445 42.34 10.31 -36.16
CA LEU A 445 42.40 11.54 -35.38
C LEU A 445 43.68 11.55 -34.54
N THR A 446 44.05 12.73 -34.07
CA THR A 446 45.21 12.90 -33.20
C THR A 446 44.83 12.69 -31.74
N GLU A 447 45.84 12.54 -30.88
CA GLU A 447 45.64 12.42 -29.44
C GLU A 447 44.89 13.65 -28.89
N ALA A 448 45.28 14.86 -29.33
CA ALA A 448 44.67 16.09 -28.89
C ALA A 448 43.21 16.15 -29.30
N GLU A 449 42.88 15.71 -30.52
CA GLU A 449 41.51 15.64 -30.99
C GLU A 449 40.71 14.65 -30.17
N PHE A 450 41.23 13.46 -29.89
CA PHE A 450 40.57 12.47 -29.08
C PHE A 450 40.20 13.06 -27.69
N ASP A 451 41.22 13.64 -27.03
CA ASP A 451 41.03 14.20 -25.69
C ASP A 451 40.03 15.37 -25.67
N SER A 452 39.99 16.14 -26.78
CA SER A 452 39.05 17.27 -26.90
C SER A 452 37.62 16.80 -27.18
N TRP A 453 37.46 15.72 -27.97
CA TRP A 453 36.16 15.28 -28.45
C TRP A 453 35.50 14.23 -27.57
N VAL A 454 36.24 13.34 -26.93
CA VAL A 454 35.72 12.25 -26.11
C VAL A 454 35.76 12.71 -24.64
N ARG A 455 34.70 13.39 -24.25
CA ARG A 455 34.58 13.95 -22.91
C ARG A 455 33.22 13.51 -22.33
N PRO A 456 33.24 12.44 -21.51
CA PRO A 456 31.98 11.88 -20.99
C PRO A 456 31.08 12.89 -20.30
N GLU A 457 31.66 13.88 -19.63
CA GLU A 457 30.87 14.91 -18.93
C GLU A 457 30.08 15.81 -19.88
N LEU A 458 30.44 15.83 -21.15
CA LEU A 458 29.69 16.58 -22.17
C LEU A 458 28.68 15.71 -22.93
N MET A 459 28.64 14.40 -22.63
CA MET A 459 27.76 13.45 -23.31
C MET A 459 26.45 13.23 -22.54
N VAL A 460 26.27 13.85 -21.40
CA VAL A 460 25.14 13.58 -20.50
C VAL A 460 23.96 14.55 -20.66
N GLY A 461 24.02 15.43 -21.65
CA GLY A 461 22.96 16.39 -21.90
C GLY A 461 22.90 17.48 -20.84
N SER A 462 21.90 18.33 -20.95
CA SER A 462 21.74 19.48 -20.05
C SER A 462 20.77 19.24 -18.91
N MET A 463 19.92 18.22 -19.01
CA MET A 463 18.93 17.96 -17.97
C MET A 463 19.64 17.50 -16.68
N ARG A 464 19.30 18.16 -15.58
CA ARG A 464 19.82 17.81 -14.25
C ARG A 464 18.66 17.61 -13.30
N PRO A 465 18.89 16.77 -12.24
CA PRO A 465 17.83 16.61 -11.22
C PRO A 465 17.37 17.96 -10.68
N GLY A 466 16.08 18.15 -10.65
CA GLY A 466 15.48 19.37 -10.12
C GLY A 466 15.39 20.55 -11.08
N SER A 467 15.78 20.37 -12.34
CA SER A 467 15.69 21.45 -13.35
C SER A 467 14.30 21.53 -13.98
#